data_e8e761647fbf36a01978186b5a13beb9
#
_entry.id   e8e761647fbf36a01978186b5a13beb9
#
_cell.length_a   1.000
_cell.length_b   1.000
_cell.length_c   1.000
_cell.angle_alpha   90.00
_cell.angle_beta   90.00
_cell.angle_gamma   90.00
#
_symmetry.space_group_name_H-M   'P 1'
#
loop_
_entity.id
_entity.type
_entity.pdbx_description
1 polymer ?
#
loop_
_entity_poly.entity_id
_entity_poly.type
_entity_poly.pdbx_seq_one_letter_code
_entity_poly.pdbx_strand_id
1 'polypeptide(L)'
;MGVDHRVPLLERSSGPVGINGLWHRYSDVTGDWTLRGINLRLEAGELVGLLGPSGCGKTTLLRLIAGFERPSKGAIHLQNRPVAGEGRWCPPERRGVGMVFQDYALFPHLTAWQNACFGLRPGQDNSRAAWLLDLLGLQGLEERFPHQLSGGQRQRL
;
A
#
# COMPACT_ATOMS: atom_id res chain seq x y z
N MET A 1 26.70 -25.73 23.91
CA MET A 1 25.25 -25.92 23.73
C MET A 1 24.80 -24.91 22.67
N GLY A 2 24.72 -25.38 21.42
CA GLY A 2 24.29 -24.55 20.29
C GLY A 2 22.77 -24.50 20.25
N VAL A 3 22.20 -23.31 20.32
CA VAL A 3 20.76 -23.08 20.13
C VAL A 3 20.49 -23.13 18.62
N ASP A 4 19.85 -24.21 18.17
CA ASP A 4 19.42 -24.40 16.78
C ASP A 4 18.26 -23.42 16.50
N HIS A 5 18.58 -22.27 15.88
CA HIS A 5 17.59 -21.32 15.39
C HIS A 5 17.03 -21.75 14.03
N ARG A 6 16.51 -22.94 13.95
CA ARG A 6 15.61 -23.30 12.84
C ARG A 6 14.29 -22.59 13.09
N VAL A 7 14.12 -21.43 12.45
CA VAL A 7 12.81 -20.81 12.29
C VAL A 7 11.93 -21.85 11.58
N PRO A 8 10.81 -22.28 12.16
CA PRO A 8 9.91 -23.20 11.48
C PRO A 8 9.53 -22.58 10.14
N LEU A 9 9.67 -23.35 9.06
CA LEU A 9 9.09 -23.01 7.76
C LEU A 9 7.61 -22.76 8.03
N LEU A 10 7.23 -21.47 8.03
CA LEU A 10 5.83 -21.07 8.19
C LEU A 10 5.04 -21.83 7.13
N GLU A 11 4.22 -22.77 7.58
CA GLU A 11 3.20 -23.40 6.78
C GLU A 11 2.46 -22.31 6.01
N ARG A 12 2.18 -22.56 4.73
CA ARG A 12 1.57 -21.66 3.75
C ARG A 12 0.61 -20.69 4.43
N SER A 13 0.97 -19.42 4.49
CA SER A 13 0.25 -18.41 5.25
C SER A 13 -1.21 -18.34 4.75
N SER A 14 -2.13 -18.88 5.53
CA SER A 14 -3.56 -18.87 5.27
C SER A 14 -4.24 -17.57 5.72
N GLY A 15 -3.56 -16.44 5.60
CA GLY A 15 -4.06 -15.10 5.97
C GLY A 15 -4.19 -14.17 4.78
N PRO A 16 -4.90 -13.03 4.90
CA PRO A 16 -5.00 -12.03 3.84
C PRO A 16 -3.66 -11.44 3.43
N VAL A 17 -2.67 -11.38 4.33
CA VAL A 17 -1.30 -10.98 4.01
C VAL A 17 -0.31 -11.94 4.65
N GLY A 18 0.57 -12.51 3.86
CA GLY A 18 1.70 -13.32 4.31
C GLY A 18 3.00 -12.85 3.68
N ILE A 19 4.02 -12.63 4.49
CA ILE A 19 5.35 -12.22 4.08
C ILE A 19 6.36 -13.20 4.65
N ASN A 20 7.19 -13.77 3.80
CA ASN A 20 8.17 -14.80 4.18
C ASN A 20 9.57 -14.40 3.75
N GLY A 21 10.47 -14.20 4.72
CA GLY A 21 11.88 -13.93 4.49
C GLY A 21 12.13 -12.76 3.54
N LEU A 22 11.40 -11.67 3.67
CA LEU A 22 11.45 -10.55 2.73
C LEU A 22 12.69 -9.70 2.93
N TRP A 23 13.45 -9.52 1.86
CA TRP A 23 14.60 -8.62 1.80
C TRP A 23 14.40 -7.62 0.68
N HIS A 24 14.79 -6.37 0.92
CA HIS A 24 14.76 -5.33 -0.10
C HIS A 24 15.86 -4.31 0.08
N ARG A 25 16.39 -3.83 -1.07
CA ARG A 25 17.29 -2.67 -1.20
C ARG A 25 16.99 -1.95 -2.49
N TYR A 26 17.18 -0.63 -2.51
CA TYR A 26 16.92 0.20 -3.68
C TYR A 26 18.07 0.21 -4.70
N SER A 27 19.29 -0.11 -4.26
CA SER A 27 20.47 -0.16 -5.10
C SER A 27 21.26 -1.44 -4.86
N ASP A 28 21.64 -2.11 -5.92
CA ASP A 28 22.53 -3.28 -5.86
C ASP A 28 24.01 -2.87 -5.64
N VAL A 29 24.35 -1.62 -5.90
CA VAL A 29 25.73 -1.10 -5.91
C VAL A 29 26.21 -0.68 -4.51
N THR A 30 25.34 -0.11 -3.67
CA THR A 30 25.72 0.46 -2.37
C THR A 30 25.50 -0.46 -1.17
N GLY A 31 24.91 -1.63 -1.35
CA GLY A 31 24.94 -2.73 -0.39
C GLY A 31 23.99 -2.69 0.80
N ASP A 32 23.45 -1.55 1.18
CA ASP A 32 22.63 -1.46 2.38
C ASP A 32 21.20 -1.97 2.18
N TRP A 33 20.83 -2.94 3.03
CA TRP A 33 19.50 -3.51 3.04
C TRP A 33 18.51 -2.59 3.78
N THR A 34 17.48 -2.12 3.10
CA THR A 34 16.38 -1.38 3.71
C THR A 34 15.48 -2.29 4.55
N LEU A 35 15.26 -3.54 4.08
CA LEU A 35 14.55 -4.58 4.81
C LEU A 35 15.38 -5.85 4.85
N ARG A 36 15.37 -6.54 6.00
CA ARG A 36 16.21 -7.72 6.23
C ARG A 36 15.39 -8.85 6.84
N GLY A 37 15.04 -9.86 6.02
CA GLY A 37 14.41 -11.09 6.48
C GLY A 37 13.07 -10.91 7.17
N ILE A 38 12.24 -9.97 6.71
CA ILE A 38 10.94 -9.67 7.34
C ILE A 38 9.99 -10.85 7.16
N ASN A 39 9.42 -11.29 8.27
CA ASN A 39 8.32 -12.25 8.30
C ASN A 39 7.12 -11.57 8.96
N LEU A 40 5.95 -11.62 8.32
CA LEU A 40 4.72 -11.01 8.81
C LEU A 40 3.53 -11.81 8.33
N ARG A 41 2.57 -12.01 9.20
CA ARG A 41 1.27 -12.58 8.88
C ARG A 41 0.20 -11.68 9.46
N LEU A 42 -0.79 -11.32 8.65
CA LEU A 42 -1.97 -10.59 9.08
C LEU A 42 -3.20 -11.44 8.82
N GLU A 43 -4.12 -11.43 9.76
CA GLU A 43 -5.39 -12.14 9.65
C GLU A 43 -6.50 -11.23 9.07
N ALA A 44 -7.60 -11.84 8.64
CA ALA A 44 -8.73 -11.09 8.09
C ALA A 44 -9.36 -10.20 9.18
N GLY A 45 -9.60 -8.92 8.85
CA GLY A 45 -10.18 -7.94 9.77
C GLY A 45 -9.20 -7.35 10.77
N GLU A 46 -7.92 -7.74 10.73
CA GLU A 46 -6.92 -7.24 11.66
C GLU A 46 -6.47 -5.81 11.29
N LEU A 47 -6.37 -4.93 12.28
CA LEU A 47 -5.79 -3.59 12.16
C LEU A 47 -4.40 -3.60 12.79
N VAL A 48 -3.38 -3.32 11.98
CA VAL A 48 -1.98 -3.39 12.41
C VAL A 48 -1.26 -2.06 12.21
N GLY A 49 -0.57 -1.59 13.25
CA GLY A 49 0.29 -0.42 13.22
C GLY A 49 1.76 -0.81 13.06
N LEU A 50 2.46 -0.18 12.09
CA LEU A 50 3.91 -0.28 11.95
C LEU A 50 4.58 0.86 12.70
N LEU A 51 5.29 0.57 13.78
CA LEU A 51 6.00 1.54 14.61
C LEU A 51 7.51 1.45 14.39
N GLY A 52 8.21 2.56 14.51
CA GLY A 52 9.66 2.64 14.39
C GLY A 52 10.14 4.01 13.92
N PRO A 53 11.47 4.28 14.02
CA PRO A 53 12.06 5.55 13.63
C PRO A 53 11.88 5.85 12.13
N SER A 54 12.11 7.11 11.76
CA SER A 54 12.15 7.50 10.34
C SER A 54 13.26 6.73 9.62
N GLY A 55 12.99 6.29 8.38
CA GLY A 55 13.97 5.55 7.57
C GLY A 55 14.08 4.04 7.87
N CYS A 56 13.39 3.48 8.88
CA CYS A 56 13.50 2.04 9.18
C CYS A 56 12.75 1.10 8.20
N GLY A 57 12.22 1.61 7.09
CA GLY A 57 11.64 0.78 6.03
C GLY A 57 10.11 0.58 6.08
N LYS A 58 9.36 1.25 6.97
CA LYS A 58 7.89 1.11 7.07
C LYS A 58 7.18 1.37 5.73
N THR A 59 7.46 2.51 5.12
CA THR A 59 6.89 2.87 3.81
C THR A 59 7.34 1.90 2.71
N THR A 60 8.59 1.44 2.75
CA THR A 60 9.11 0.44 1.81
C THR A 60 8.35 -0.88 1.92
N LEU A 61 8.06 -1.34 3.15
CA LEU A 61 7.27 -2.55 3.37
C LEU A 61 5.85 -2.41 2.79
N LEU A 62 5.19 -1.28 3.04
CA LEU A 62 3.86 -1.02 2.48
C LEU A 62 3.88 -0.97 0.95
N ARG A 63 4.90 -0.33 0.34
CA ARG A 63 5.07 -0.27 -1.13
C ARG A 63 5.31 -1.65 -1.73
N LEU A 64 6.06 -2.51 -1.06
CA LEU A 64 6.29 -3.90 -1.47
C LEU A 64 4.99 -4.73 -1.43
N ILE A 65 4.18 -4.57 -0.38
CA ILE A 65 2.87 -5.23 -0.27
C ILE A 65 1.94 -4.74 -1.38
N ALA A 66 1.88 -3.43 -1.61
CA ALA A 66 1.03 -2.84 -2.64
C ALA A 66 1.53 -3.09 -4.07
N GLY A 67 2.82 -3.45 -4.27
CA GLY A 67 3.37 -3.79 -5.58
C GLY A 67 4.07 -2.65 -6.31
N PHE A 68 4.29 -1.53 -5.65
CA PHE A 68 5.08 -0.41 -6.20
C PHE A 68 6.59 -0.71 -6.20
N GLU A 69 7.03 -1.71 -5.43
CA GLU A 69 8.41 -2.18 -5.38
C GLU A 69 8.46 -3.69 -5.56
N ARG A 70 9.62 -4.19 -6.01
CA ARG A 70 9.91 -5.62 -6.12
C ARG A 70 10.82 -6.06 -4.99
N PRO A 71 10.52 -7.14 -4.27
CA PRO A 71 11.44 -7.66 -3.27
C PRO A 71 12.71 -8.19 -3.93
N SER A 72 13.86 -7.99 -3.27
CA SER A 72 15.13 -8.58 -3.70
C SER A 72 15.18 -10.08 -3.40
N LYS A 73 14.56 -10.50 -2.25
CA LYS A 73 14.42 -11.91 -1.84
C LYS A 73 13.15 -12.09 -1.03
N GLY A 74 12.72 -13.35 -0.87
CA GLY A 74 11.52 -13.71 -0.12
C GLY A 74 10.26 -13.67 -0.97
N ALA A 75 9.12 -13.79 -0.32
CA ALA A 75 7.82 -13.90 -0.98
C ALA A 75 6.74 -13.10 -0.25
N ILE A 76 5.77 -12.60 -1.04
CA ILE A 76 4.56 -11.95 -0.54
C ILE A 76 3.35 -12.69 -1.09
N HIS A 77 2.41 -13.01 -0.21
CA HIS A 77 1.13 -13.61 -0.52
C HIS A 77 0.01 -12.67 -0.09
N LEU A 78 -0.98 -12.51 -0.94
CA LEU A 78 -2.24 -11.79 -0.64
C LEU A 78 -3.40 -12.75 -0.88
N GLN A 79 -4.26 -12.94 0.13
CA GLN A 79 -5.40 -13.86 0.07
C GLN A 79 -4.96 -15.27 -0.41
N ASN A 80 -3.88 -15.80 0.17
CA ASN A 80 -3.23 -17.08 -0.19
C ASN A 80 -2.66 -17.14 -1.61
N ARG A 81 -2.72 -16.08 -2.39
CA ARG A 81 -2.17 -16.00 -3.75
C ARG A 81 -0.77 -15.37 -3.70
N PRO A 82 0.26 -16.03 -4.27
CA PRO A 82 1.58 -15.42 -4.36
C PRO A 82 1.56 -14.24 -5.33
N VAL A 83 1.95 -13.06 -4.85
CA VAL A 83 1.99 -11.81 -5.63
C VAL A 83 3.40 -11.31 -5.90
N ALA A 84 4.40 -11.77 -5.13
CA ALA A 84 5.82 -11.49 -5.38
C ALA A 84 6.69 -12.61 -4.82
N GLY A 85 7.86 -12.84 -5.44
CA GLY A 85 8.83 -13.87 -5.08
C GLY A 85 8.94 -14.99 -6.15
N GLU A 86 10.04 -15.77 -6.11
CA GLU A 86 10.29 -16.91 -7.00
C GLU A 86 10.13 -16.56 -8.50
N GLY A 87 10.67 -15.42 -8.93
CA GLY A 87 10.55 -14.93 -10.31
C GLY A 87 9.19 -14.33 -10.68
N ARG A 88 8.21 -14.37 -9.78
CA ARG A 88 6.87 -13.81 -9.97
C ARG A 88 6.79 -12.39 -9.44
N TRP A 89 6.06 -11.55 -10.16
CA TRP A 89 5.67 -10.22 -9.69
C TRP A 89 4.31 -9.83 -10.28
N CYS A 90 3.38 -9.52 -9.41
CA CYS A 90 2.06 -9.03 -9.75
C CYS A 90 2.08 -7.49 -9.60
N PRO A 91 1.71 -6.71 -10.62
CA PRO A 91 1.72 -5.26 -10.54
C PRO A 91 0.59 -4.74 -9.63
N PRO A 92 0.68 -3.47 -9.14
CA PRO A 92 -0.25 -2.91 -8.15
C PRO A 92 -1.73 -3.05 -8.51
N GLU A 93 -2.10 -2.74 -9.74
CA GLU A 93 -3.48 -2.76 -10.24
C GLU A 93 -4.12 -4.16 -10.24
N ARG A 94 -3.31 -5.22 -10.09
CA ARG A 94 -3.78 -6.62 -10.04
C ARG A 94 -3.69 -7.24 -8.65
N ARG A 95 -3.28 -6.47 -7.62
CA ARG A 95 -3.14 -7.00 -6.25
C ARG A 95 -4.42 -6.88 -5.42
N GLY A 96 -5.33 -5.97 -5.77
CA GLY A 96 -6.52 -5.68 -4.97
C GLY A 96 -6.19 -5.01 -3.63
N VAL A 97 -5.12 -4.21 -3.59
CA VAL A 97 -4.66 -3.46 -2.41
C VAL A 97 -4.88 -1.98 -2.68
N GLY A 98 -5.61 -1.29 -1.80
CA GLY A 98 -5.65 0.16 -1.75
C GLY A 98 -4.49 0.70 -0.94
N MET A 99 -3.87 1.80 -1.40
CA MET A 99 -2.80 2.49 -0.66
C MET A 99 -3.14 3.98 -0.55
N VAL A 100 -3.06 4.52 0.67
CA VAL A 100 -3.15 5.95 0.93
C VAL A 100 -1.73 6.48 1.10
N PHE A 101 -1.36 7.48 0.30
CA PHE A 101 -0.03 8.08 0.32
C PHE A 101 0.02 9.27 1.30
N GLN A 102 1.20 9.54 1.83
CA GLN A 102 1.42 10.62 2.79
C GLN A 102 1.21 12.02 2.19
N ASP A 103 1.45 12.17 0.89
CA ASP A 103 1.28 13.40 0.11
C ASP A 103 -0.08 13.51 -0.58
N TYR A 104 -1.05 12.74 -0.09
CA TYR A 104 -2.45 12.64 -0.57
C TYR A 104 -2.60 12.07 -1.98
N ALA A 105 -1.58 12.08 -2.82
CA ALA A 105 -1.53 11.56 -4.20
C ALA A 105 -2.67 12.06 -5.11
N LEU A 106 -3.12 13.30 -4.90
CA LEU A 106 -4.12 13.93 -5.75
C LEU A 106 -3.53 14.29 -7.12
N PHE A 107 -4.29 14.09 -8.16
CA PHE A 107 -3.94 14.52 -9.52
C PHE A 107 -4.07 16.05 -9.62
N PRO A 108 -2.97 16.81 -9.78
CA PRO A 108 -3.00 18.26 -9.67
C PRO A 108 -3.77 18.97 -10.82
N HIS A 109 -3.94 18.26 -11.93
CA HIS A 109 -4.63 18.71 -13.14
C HIS A 109 -6.11 18.34 -13.19
N LEU A 110 -6.61 17.64 -12.17
CA LEU A 110 -8.01 17.26 -12.03
C LEU A 110 -8.67 18.06 -10.90
N THR A 111 -9.96 18.39 -11.05
CA THR A 111 -10.75 19.01 -9.99
C THR A 111 -10.97 18.06 -8.82
N ALA A 112 -11.52 18.56 -7.71
CA ALA A 112 -11.88 17.71 -6.56
C ALA A 112 -12.88 16.61 -6.96
N TRP A 113 -13.89 16.96 -7.75
CA TRP A 113 -14.84 15.99 -8.30
C TRP A 113 -14.16 14.93 -9.15
N GLN A 114 -13.31 15.34 -10.09
CA GLN A 114 -12.60 14.42 -10.98
C GLN A 114 -11.63 13.50 -10.21
N ASN A 115 -10.98 14.01 -9.16
CA ASN A 115 -10.16 13.20 -8.27
C ASN A 115 -11.00 12.15 -7.53
N ALA A 116 -12.13 12.56 -6.92
CA ALA A 116 -13.04 11.66 -6.21
C ALA A 116 -13.62 10.55 -7.11
N CYS A 117 -13.88 10.88 -8.38
CA CYS A 117 -14.47 9.97 -9.35
C CYS A 117 -13.42 9.21 -10.19
N PHE A 118 -12.13 9.42 -9.98
CA PHE A 118 -11.07 8.91 -10.87
C PHE A 118 -11.11 7.39 -11.08
N GLY A 119 -11.49 6.62 -10.04
CA GLY A 119 -11.60 5.15 -10.12
C GLY A 119 -12.89 4.63 -10.75
N LEU A 120 -13.85 5.50 -11.06
CA LEU A 120 -15.13 5.11 -11.65
C LEU A 120 -14.98 4.90 -13.17
N ARG A 121 -15.70 3.89 -13.69
CA ARG A 121 -15.79 3.68 -15.13
C ARG A 121 -16.78 4.66 -15.77
N PRO A 122 -16.60 5.04 -17.03
CA PRO A 122 -17.59 5.86 -17.75
C PRO A 122 -19.01 5.28 -17.65
N GLY A 123 -19.98 6.10 -17.24
CA GLY A 123 -21.37 5.71 -17.03
C GLY A 123 -21.68 4.97 -15.72
N GLN A 124 -20.69 4.77 -14.85
CA GLN A 124 -20.92 4.24 -13.51
C GLN A 124 -21.58 5.30 -12.62
N ASP A 125 -22.45 4.87 -11.71
CA ASP A 125 -23.10 5.74 -10.72
C ASP A 125 -22.05 6.43 -9.83
N ASN A 126 -22.15 7.75 -9.76
CA ASN A 126 -21.26 8.62 -8.97
C ASN A 126 -21.94 9.22 -7.73
N SER A 127 -23.17 8.82 -7.42
CA SER A 127 -23.93 9.31 -6.27
C SER A 127 -23.18 9.13 -4.95
N ARG A 128 -22.43 8.02 -4.83
CA ARG A 128 -21.59 7.75 -3.65
C ARG A 128 -20.42 8.74 -3.52
N ALA A 129 -19.83 9.18 -4.62
CA ALA A 129 -18.76 10.19 -4.60
C ALA A 129 -19.33 11.54 -4.13
N ALA A 130 -20.49 11.95 -4.64
CA ALA A 130 -21.18 13.16 -4.20
C ALA A 130 -21.51 13.11 -2.70
N TRP A 131 -22.08 12.00 -2.22
CA TRP A 131 -22.37 11.80 -0.80
C TRP A 131 -21.11 11.85 0.07
N LEU A 132 -20.00 11.25 -0.38
CA LEU A 132 -18.73 11.30 0.37
C LEU A 132 -18.16 12.72 0.44
N LEU A 133 -18.21 13.48 -0.65
CA LEU A 133 -17.75 14.88 -0.64
C LEU A 133 -18.57 15.73 0.34
N ASP A 134 -19.89 15.55 0.37
CA ASP A 134 -20.77 16.22 1.33
C ASP A 134 -20.43 15.82 2.78
N LEU A 135 -20.36 14.49 3.05
CA LEU A 135 -20.02 13.97 4.38
C LEU A 135 -18.67 14.49 4.90
N LEU A 136 -17.70 14.67 4.02
CA LEU A 136 -16.35 15.16 4.34
C LEU A 136 -16.25 16.69 4.36
N GLY A 137 -17.38 17.42 4.20
CA GLY A 137 -17.42 18.87 4.21
C GLY A 137 -16.67 19.51 3.04
N LEU A 138 -16.76 18.88 1.87
CA LEU A 138 -16.17 19.36 0.62
C LEU A 138 -17.24 19.84 -0.38
N GLN A 139 -18.50 19.92 0.05
CA GLN A 139 -19.61 20.46 -0.74
C GLN A 139 -19.31 21.89 -1.19
N GLY A 140 -19.57 22.18 -2.47
CA GLY A 140 -19.28 23.47 -3.10
C GLY A 140 -17.81 23.67 -3.51
N LEU A 141 -16.96 22.64 -3.35
CA LEU A 141 -15.55 22.65 -3.74
C LEU A 141 -15.25 21.72 -4.91
N GLU A 142 -16.28 21.14 -5.53
CA GLU A 142 -16.18 20.10 -6.55
C GLU A 142 -15.32 20.53 -7.75
N GLU A 143 -15.44 21.78 -8.16
CA GLU A 143 -14.73 22.38 -9.30
C GLU A 143 -13.35 22.94 -8.94
N ARG A 144 -12.95 22.89 -7.66
CA ARG A 144 -11.64 23.37 -7.23
C ARG A 144 -10.53 22.36 -7.57
N PHE A 145 -9.40 22.89 -8.00
CA PHE A 145 -8.18 22.09 -8.17
C PHE A 145 -7.45 21.90 -6.82
N PRO A 146 -6.62 20.86 -6.64
CA PRO A 146 -5.90 20.61 -5.40
C PRO A 146 -5.12 21.81 -4.84
N HIS A 147 -4.51 22.61 -5.71
CA HIS A 147 -3.79 23.83 -5.28
C HIS A 147 -4.68 24.93 -4.73
N GLN A 148 -5.98 24.88 -4.98
CA GLN A 148 -7.00 25.84 -4.48
C GLN A 148 -7.64 25.35 -3.17
N LEU A 149 -7.29 24.18 -2.68
CA LEU A 149 -7.78 23.56 -1.45
C LEU A 149 -6.78 23.74 -0.31
N SER A 150 -7.30 23.93 0.92
CA SER A 150 -6.45 23.91 2.11
C SER A 150 -5.83 22.53 2.34
N GLY A 151 -4.79 22.45 3.19
CA GLY A 151 -4.17 21.16 3.55
C GLY A 151 -5.18 20.16 4.10
N GLY A 152 -6.05 20.59 5.02
CA GLY A 152 -7.10 19.74 5.57
C GLY A 152 -8.18 19.32 4.53
N GLN A 153 -8.50 20.20 3.56
CA GLN A 153 -9.42 19.84 2.46
C GLN A 153 -8.78 18.79 1.53
N ARG A 154 -7.51 18.96 1.17
CA ARG A 154 -6.77 17.95 0.40
C ARG A 154 -6.66 16.61 1.11
N GLN A 155 -6.53 16.63 2.44
CA GLN A 155 -6.46 15.39 3.23
C GLN A 155 -7.79 14.63 3.27
N ARG A 156 -8.91 15.37 3.23
CA ARG A 156 -10.23 14.74 3.22
C ARG A 156 -10.70 14.29 1.84
N LEU A 157 -10.18 14.90 0.77
CA LEU A 157 -10.37 14.49 -0.61
C LEU A 157 -9.59 13.20 -0.93
#